data_1439d2a9cc4ae77fa441f5b10ce6e208
#
_entry.id   1439d2a9cc4ae77fa441f5b10ce6e208
#
_cell.length_a   1.000
_cell.length_b   1.000
_cell.length_c   1.000
_cell.angle_alpha   90.00
_cell.angle_beta   90.00
_cell.angle_gamma   90.00
#
_symmetry.space_group_name_H-M   'P 1'
#
loop_
_entity.id
_entity.type
_entity.pdbx_description
1 polymer ?
#
loop_
_entity_poly.entity_id
_entity_poly.type
_entity_poly.pdbx_seq_one_letter_code
_entity_poly.pdbx_strand_id
1 'polypeptide(L)'
;METQTATQSQTQSENAMQRFVRKTRALFAQEPDLDKRWNSLRPILAELLADPEVIAASKQWPDCVPANGRAENLLFYEDPDYGFAINGLTKGEARQGQRARIHDHAHIYTLYGVLDGHEKVVRYDRLDDRSKPDYAEIRESSDVLVGPGEIDLVKPYEIHTEITVGERTVAVIIRSQKGGDFNQGRYVPEENRYYESLGPRQTHCEMLPKG
;
A
#
# COMPACT_ATOMS: atom_id res chain seq x y z
N MET A 1 -18.24 -52.99 23.24
CA MET A 1 -18.76 -51.64 23.17
C MET A 1 -17.61 -50.71 22.85
N GLU A 2 -17.36 -50.47 21.55
CA GLU A 2 -16.34 -49.52 21.09
C GLU A 2 -16.98 -48.15 20.89
N THR A 3 -16.51 -47.19 21.68
CA THR A 3 -16.95 -45.81 21.62
C THR A 3 -16.14 -45.12 20.51
N GLN A 4 -16.73 -44.93 19.34
CA GLN A 4 -16.18 -44.08 18.28
C GLN A 4 -16.24 -42.62 18.72
N THR A 5 -15.08 -42.06 19.00
CA THR A 5 -14.93 -40.63 19.22
C THR A 5 -14.88 -39.94 17.85
N ALA A 6 -16.00 -39.34 17.44
CA ALA A 6 -16.04 -38.51 16.25
C ALA A 6 -15.24 -37.23 16.48
N THR A 7 -14.07 -37.10 15.86
CA THR A 7 -13.30 -35.87 15.79
C THR A 7 -14.02 -34.90 14.87
N GLN A 8 -14.75 -33.95 15.45
CA GLN A 8 -15.31 -32.82 14.70
C GLN A 8 -14.14 -31.93 14.24
N SER A 9 -13.80 -32.02 12.97
CA SER A 9 -12.96 -31.04 12.28
C SER A 9 -13.73 -29.72 12.26
N GLN A 10 -13.39 -28.79 13.14
CA GLN A 10 -13.84 -27.40 13.04
C GLN A 10 -13.18 -26.81 11.80
N THR A 11 -13.92 -26.68 10.72
CA THR A 11 -13.55 -25.85 9.59
C THR A 11 -13.53 -24.40 10.10
N GLN A 12 -12.34 -23.91 10.42
CA GLN A 12 -12.13 -22.52 10.78
C GLN A 12 -12.62 -21.65 9.62
N SER A 13 -13.58 -20.78 9.86
CA SER A 13 -14.12 -19.90 8.83
C SER A 13 -13.02 -18.99 8.28
N GLU A 14 -12.95 -18.85 6.96
CA GLU A 14 -11.97 -18.01 6.28
C GLU A 14 -12.12 -16.55 6.74
N ASN A 15 -11.06 -15.93 7.28
CA ASN A 15 -11.06 -14.54 7.71
C ASN A 15 -10.93 -13.56 6.52
N ALA A 16 -11.09 -12.26 6.77
CA ALA A 16 -11.09 -11.22 5.74
C ALA A 16 -9.81 -11.22 4.89
N MET A 17 -8.64 -11.35 5.51
CA MET A 17 -7.35 -11.38 4.81
C MET A 17 -7.22 -12.64 3.93
N GLN A 18 -7.60 -13.80 4.42
CA GLN A 18 -7.59 -15.05 3.65
C GLN A 18 -8.51 -14.97 2.42
N ARG A 19 -9.72 -14.41 2.59
CA ARG A 19 -10.64 -14.16 1.46
C ARG A 19 -10.02 -13.24 0.41
N PHE A 20 -9.39 -12.15 0.86
CA PHE A 20 -8.71 -11.21 -0.03
C PHE A 20 -7.58 -11.90 -0.82
N VAL A 21 -6.68 -12.62 -0.15
CA VAL A 21 -5.57 -13.36 -0.78
C VAL A 21 -6.08 -14.35 -1.81
N ARG A 22 -7.08 -15.16 -1.46
CA ARG A 22 -7.67 -16.14 -2.39
C ARG A 22 -8.26 -15.48 -3.64
N LYS A 23 -9.05 -14.40 -3.47
CA LYS A 23 -9.64 -13.65 -4.61
C LYS A 23 -8.55 -13.01 -5.47
N THR A 24 -7.51 -12.44 -4.85
CA THR A 24 -6.37 -11.83 -5.55
C THR A 24 -5.61 -12.86 -6.38
N ARG A 25 -5.31 -14.02 -5.81
CA ARG A 25 -4.65 -15.13 -6.54
C ARG A 25 -5.50 -15.62 -7.72
N ALA A 26 -6.80 -15.75 -7.54
CA ALA A 26 -7.73 -16.14 -8.62
C ALA A 26 -7.73 -15.12 -9.76
N LEU A 27 -7.78 -13.82 -9.45
CA LEU A 27 -7.66 -12.74 -10.43
C LEU A 27 -6.33 -12.80 -11.17
N PHE A 28 -5.21 -12.96 -10.44
CA PHE A 28 -3.87 -12.97 -11.02
C PHE A 28 -3.62 -14.17 -11.94
N ALA A 29 -4.26 -15.30 -11.65
CA ALA A 29 -4.22 -16.48 -12.52
C ALA A 29 -5.01 -16.31 -13.83
N GLN A 30 -6.05 -15.46 -13.82
CA GLN A 30 -6.96 -15.28 -14.96
C GLN A 30 -6.62 -14.08 -15.84
N GLU A 31 -6.08 -13.00 -15.28
CA GLU A 31 -5.82 -11.76 -16.02
C GLU A 31 -4.31 -11.54 -16.20
N PRO A 32 -3.78 -11.79 -17.42
CA PRO A 32 -2.35 -11.59 -17.70
C PRO A 32 -1.96 -10.13 -17.94
N ASP A 33 -2.90 -9.28 -18.36
CA ASP A 33 -2.65 -7.85 -18.57
C ASP A 33 -2.51 -7.14 -17.23
N LEU A 34 -1.36 -6.52 -16.99
CA LEU A 34 -1.06 -5.91 -15.70
C LEU A 34 -1.98 -4.72 -15.38
N ASP A 35 -2.24 -3.84 -16.34
CA ASP A 35 -3.10 -2.67 -16.09
C ASP A 35 -4.54 -3.11 -15.76
N LYS A 36 -5.07 -4.08 -16.49
CA LYS A 36 -6.41 -4.64 -16.20
C LYS A 36 -6.44 -5.34 -14.85
N ARG A 37 -5.42 -6.15 -14.57
CA ARG A 37 -5.28 -6.88 -13.30
C ARG A 37 -5.34 -5.93 -12.09
N TRP A 38 -4.52 -4.87 -12.11
CA TRP A 38 -4.47 -3.91 -11.01
C TRP A 38 -5.73 -3.06 -10.89
N ASN A 39 -6.38 -2.70 -12.01
CA ASN A 39 -7.69 -2.06 -11.96
C ASN A 39 -8.78 -3.01 -11.43
N SER A 40 -8.77 -4.29 -11.83
CA SER A 40 -9.74 -5.29 -11.36
C SER A 40 -9.55 -5.69 -9.90
N LEU A 41 -8.39 -5.41 -9.30
CA LEU A 41 -8.15 -5.63 -7.88
C LEU A 41 -8.85 -4.60 -6.98
N ARG A 42 -9.22 -3.42 -7.50
CA ARG A 42 -9.90 -2.36 -6.72
C ARG A 42 -11.17 -2.84 -6.01
N PRO A 43 -12.16 -3.47 -6.66
CA PRO A 43 -13.35 -3.96 -5.97
C PRO A 43 -13.04 -5.03 -4.91
N ILE A 44 -12.02 -5.87 -5.12
CA ILE A 44 -11.60 -6.87 -4.13
C ILE A 44 -10.98 -6.19 -2.90
N LEU A 45 -10.18 -5.14 -3.12
CA LEU A 45 -9.65 -4.33 -2.02
C LEU A 45 -10.78 -3.56 -1.29
N ALA A 46 -11.76 -3.03 -2.02
CA ALA A 46 -12.91 -2.34 -1.41
C ALA A 46 -13.69 -3.26 -0.45
N GLU A 47 -13.87 -4.54 -0.79
CA GLU A 47 -14.46 -5.51 0.13
C GLU A 47 -13.64 -5.69 1.41
N LEU A 48 -12.31 -5.73 1.30
CA LEU A 48 -11.41 -5.83 2.46
C LEU A 48 -11.49 -4.59 3.35
N LEU A 49 -11.53 -3.39 2.74
CA LEU A 49 -11.65 -2.12 3.47
C LEU A 49 -13.00 -1.98 4.19
N ALA A 50 -14.05 -2.57 3.65
CA ALA A 50 -15.39 -2.56 4.24
C ALA A 50 -15.62 -3.65 5.31
N ASP A 51 -14.65 -4.56 5.51
CA ASP A 51 -14.81 -5.67 6.45
C ASP A 51 -14.73 -5.18 7.90
N PRO A 52 -15.75 -5.47 8.75
CA PRO A 52 -15.77 -4.99 10.12
C PRO A 52 -14.60 -5.47 10.99
N GLU A 53 -14.06 -6.68 10.72
CA GLU A 53 -12.90 -7.19 11.46
C GLU A 53 -11.65 -6.38 11.13
N VAL A 54 -11.44 -6.00 9.87
CA VAL A 54 -10.32 -5.17 9.41
C VAL A 54 -10.44 -3.76 9.99
N ILE A 55 -11.62 -3.16 9.93
CA ILE A 55 -11.89 -1.83 10.51
C ILE A 55 -11.61 -1.84 12.03
N ALA A 56 -12.06 -2.86 12.74
CA ALA A 56 -11.82 -2.97 14.18
C ALA A 56 -10.32 -3.17 14.50
N ALA A 57 -9.65 -4.09 13.79
CA ALA A 57 -8.24 -4.38 13.98
C ALA A 57 -7.34 -3.18 13.64
N SER A 58 -7.67 -2.42 12.61
CA SER A 58 -6.87 -1.26 12.17
C SER A 58 -6.73 -0.16 13.23
N LYS A 59 -7.64 -0.10 14.19
CA LYS A 59 -7.57 0.82 15.33
C LYS A 59 -6.43 0.50 16.30
N GLN A 60 -5.93 -0.75 16.25
CA GLN A 60 -4.86 -1.26 17.11
C GLN A 60 -3.52 -1.39 16.37
N TRP A 61 -3.47 -1.09 15.07
CA TRP A 61 -2.20 -1.15 14.36
C TRP A 61 -1.25 -0.07 14.89
N PRO A 62 0.05 -0.43 15.08
CA PRO A 62 1.03 0.52 15.56
C PRO A 62 1.30 1.61 14.53
N ASP A 63 1.64 2.80 15.01
CA ASP A 63 2.05 3.91 14.14
C ASP A 63 3.33 3.57 13.38
N CYS A 64 3.33 3.89 12.08
CA CYS A 64 4.50 3.78 11.23
C CYS A 64 5.42 4.97 11.48
N VAL A 65 6.52 4.73 12.20
CA VAL A 65 7.48 5.78 12.58
C VAL A 65 8.70 5.76 11.66
N PRO A 66 8.94 6.83 10.87
CA PRO A 66 10.15 6.91 10.06
C PRO A 66 11.41 6.84 10.91
N ALA A 67 12.40 6.09 10.46
CA ALA A 67 13.70 6.01 11.11
C ALA A 67 14.82 5.95 10.07
N ASN A 68 15.96 6.56 10.39
CA ASN A 68 17.16 6.61 9.54
C ASN A 68 16.85 7.12 8.10
N GLY A 69 16.00 8.13 8.00
CA GLY A 69 15.60 8.75 6.73
C GLY A 69 14.67 7.91 5.84
N ARG A 70 14.21 6.75 6.32
CA ARG A 70 13.27 5.87 5.61
C ARG A 70 11.89 5.88 6.27
N ALA A 71 10.85 5.90 5.45
CA ALA A 71 9.49 5.61 5.89
C ALA A 71 9.35 4.16 6.39
N GLU A 72 8.27 3.86 7.05
CA GLU A 72 7.92 2.53 7.52
C GLU A 72 6.53 2.12 7.02
N ASN A 73 6.36 0.84 6.72
CA ASN A 73 5.06 0.21 6.53
C ASN A 73 4.99 -1.08 7.37
N LEU A 74 3.79 -1.42 7.82
CA LEU A 74 3.51 -2.73 8.38
C LEU A 74 3.46 -3.74 7.24
N LEU A 75 4.04 -4.91 7.41
CA LEU A 75 3.95 -6.03 6.46
C LEU A 75 3.03 -7.09 7.05
N PHE A 76 1.85 -7.24 6.47
CA PHE A 76 0.86 -8.23 6.88
C PHE A 76 1.03 -9.56 6.15
N TYR A 77 1.39 -9.50 4.85
CA TYR A 77 1.49 -10.67 4.01
C TYR A 77 2.37 -10.41 2.78
N GLU A 78 3.10 -11.45 2.37
CA GLU A 78 3.82 -11.50 1.10
C GLU A 78 3.44 -12.80 0.39
N ASP A 79 2.97 -12.71 -0.85
CA ASP A 79 2.52 -13.88 -1.60
C ASP A 79 3.71 -14.62 -2.20
N PRO A 80 3.91 -15.92 -1.89
CA PRO A 80 5.07 -16.67 -2.34
C PRO A 80 5.05 -16.99 -3.83
N ASP A 81 3.86 -17.00 -4.47
CA ASP A 81 3.72 -17.43 -5.87
C ASP A 81 3.66 -16.24 -6.83
N TYR A 82 2.96 -15.19 -6.46
CA TYR A 82 2.75 -13.99 -7.28
C TYR A 82 3.57 -12.77 -6.83
N GLY A 83 4.22 -12.84 -5.67
CA GLY A 83 5.09 -11.80 -5.14
C GLY A 83 4.39 -10.53 -4.64
N PHE A 84 3.06 -10.43 -4.70
CA PHE A 84 2.38 -9.26 -4.16
C PHE A 84 2.46 -9.20 -2.64
N ALA A 85 2.50 -7.98 -2.12
CA ALA A 85 2.53 -7.76 -0.68
C ALA A 85 1.31 -6.97 -0.20
N ILE A 86 0.83 -7.30 1.00
CA ILE A 86 -0.21 -6.55 1.73
C ILE A 86 0.46 -5.82 2.87
N ASN A 87 0.36 -4.51 2.85
CA ASN A 87 0.93 -3.63 3.86
C ASN A 87 -0.15 -2.83 4.59
N GLY A 88 0.17 -2.40 5.80
CA GLY A 88 -0.54 -1.36 6.52
C GLY A 88 0.28 -0.08 6.60
N LEU A 89 -0.41 1.04 6.66
CA LEU A 89 0.16 2.34 6.97
C LEU A 89 -0.71 3.01 8.02
N THR A 90 -0.07 3.47 9.11
CA THR A 90 -0.71 4.28 10.13
C THR A 90 0.14 5.52 10.36
N LYS A 91 -0.44 6.69 10.14
CA LYS A 91 0.16 7.99 10.41
C LYS A 91 -0.64 8.67 11.51
N GLY A 92 -0.06 8.92 12.68
CA GLY A 92 -0.69 9.62 13.79
C GLY A 92 -0.58 11.14 13.67
N GLU A 93 -1.11 11.86 14.67
CA GLU A 93 -1.20 13.33 14.74
C GLU A 93 0.12 14.06 14.46
N ALA A 94 1.24 13.51 14.88
CA ALA A 94 2.57 14.08 14.63
C ALA A 94 2.90 14.21 13.13
N ARG A 95 2.13 13.60 12.26
CA ARG A 95 2.30 13.62 10.79
C ARG A 95 1.30 14.52 10.08
N GLN A 96 0.39 15.15 10.81
CA GLN A 96 -0.62 16.05 10.24
C GLN A 96 0.04 17.18 9.42
N GLY A 97 -0.44 17.40 8.20
CA GLY A 97 0.08 18.39 7.27
C GLY A 97 1.48 18.11 6.73
N GLN A 98 2.13 17.04 7.15
CA GLN A 98 3.44 16.68 6.61
C GLN A 98 3.28 16.10 5.20
N ARG A 99 4.06 16.68 4.28
CA ARG A 99 4.22 16.16 2.93
C ARG A 99 5.27 15.04 2.94
N ALA A 100 4.95 13.90 2.35
CA ALA A 100 5.95 12.89 2.05
C ALA A 100 6.95 13.43 1.01
N ARG A 101 8.13 12.81 0.87
CA ARG A 101 9.05 13.14 -0.21
C ARG A 101 8.39 12.82 -1.54
N ILE A 102 8.53 13.69 -2.55
CA ILE A 102 8.07 13.38 -3.90
C ILE A 102 8.87 12.19 -4.42
N HIS A 103 8.16 11.16 -4.88
CA HIS A 103 8.75 9.88 -5.24
C HIS A 103 7.94 9.14 -6.31
N ASP A 104 8.52 8.11 -6.86
CA ASP A 104 7.83 7.04 -7.56
C ASP A 104 7.99 5.70 -6.83
N HIS A 105 7.32 4.68 -7.31
CA HIS A 105 7.45 3.31 -6.79
C HIS A 105 8.29 2.42 -7.72
N ALA A 106 9.16 2.99 -8.53
CA ALA A 106 9.91 2.27 -9.57
C ALA A 106 8.98 1.44 -10.47
N HIS A 107 9.30 0.18 -10.70
CA HIS A 107 8.60 -0.72 -11.62
C HIS A 107 7.32 -1.36 -11.05
N ILE A 108 6.92 -1.03 -9.81
CA ILE A 108 5.78 -1.71 -9.17
C ILE A 108 4.47 -0.94 -9.27
N TYR A 109 3.38 -1.69 -9.32
CA TYR A 109 2.02 -1.18 -9.08
C TYR A 109 1.74 -1.09 -7.59
N THR A 110 1.01 -0.07 -7.19
CA THR A 110 0.55 0.10 -5.81
C THR A 110 -0.92 0.52 -5.79
N LEU A 111 -1.76 -0.21 -5.06
CA LEU A 111 -3.09 0.25 -4.65
C LEU A 111 -3.01 0.77 -3.23
N TYR A 112 -3.55 1.95 -3.00
CA TYR A 112 -3.61 2.61 -1.71
C TYR A 112 -5.09 2.78 -1.33
N GLY A 113 -5.55 2.05 -0.33
CA GLY A 113 -6.94 2.09 0.13
C GLY A 113 -7.03 2.66 1.54
N VAL A 114 -7.76 3.77 1.72
CA VAL A 114 -7.91 4.43 3.01
C VAL A 114 -8.99 3.74 3.84
N LEU A 115 -8.65 3.40 5.09
CA LEU A 115 -9.59 2.88 6.11
C LEU A 115 -10.13 3.98 7.01
N ASP A 116 -9.27 4.94 7.38
CA ASP A 116 -9.61 6.02 8.30
C ASP A 116 -8.76 7.26 7.99
N GLY A 117 -9.32 8.46 8.20
CA GLY A 117 -8.67 9.72 7.85
C GLY A 117 -8.67 10.02 6.36
N HIS A 118 -7.82 10.95 5.95
CA HIS A 118 -7.74 11.41 4.56
C HIS A 118 -6.28 11.66 4.17
N GLU A 119 -5.98 11.42 2.89
CA GLU A 119 -4.71 11.82 2.28
C GLU A 119 -4.95 12.62 1.02
N LYS A 120 -4.24 13.73 0.86
CA LYS A 120 -4.16 14.45 -0.41
C LYS A 120 -2.99 13.85 -1.20
N VAL A 121 -3.29 13.21 -2.32
CA VAL A 121 -2.29 12.70 -3.27
C VAL A 121 -2.08 13.73 -4.35
N VAL A 122 -0.83 14.18 -4.53
CA VAL A 122 -0.43 15.12 -5.57
C VAL A 122 0.44 14.39 -6.58
N ARG A 123 0.10 14.49 -7.88
CA ARG A 123 0.83 13.86 -8.98
C ARG A 123 1.64 14.89 -9.76
N TYR A 124 2.70 14.42 -10.40
CA TYR A 124 3.64 15.25 -11.16
C TYR A 124 3.92 14.66 -12.53
N ASP A 125 3.97 15.52 -13.54
CA ASP A 125 4.53 15.19 -14.85
C ASP A 125 6.03 15.45 -14.84
N ARG A 126 6.81 14.53 -15.44
CA ARG A 126 8.22 14.75 -15.72
C ARG A 126 8.38 15.44 -17.07
N LEU A 127 9.11 16.56 -17.11
CA LEU A 127 9.22 17.43 -18.26
C LEU A 127 10.53 17.23 -19.04
N ASP A 128 11.58 16.69 -18.40
CA ASP A 128 12.86 16.42 -19.05
C ASP A 128 12.87 15.07 -19.80
N ASP A 129 13.83 14.90 -20.70
CA ASP A 129 14.00 13.72 -21.53
C ASP A 129 14.80 12.57 -20.88
N ARG A 130 15.14 12.72 -19.59
CA ARG A 130 15.95 11.77 -18.80
C ARG A 130 17.39 11.58 -19.32
N SER A 131 17.89 12.47 -20.17
CA SER A 131 19.25 12.36 -20.73
C SER A 131 20.35 12.74 -19.74
N LYS A 132 20.01 13.50 -18.70
CA LYS A 132 20.96 13.94 -17.67
C LYS A 132 20.85 13.06 -16.42
N PRO A 133 21.94 12.45 -15.95
CA PRO A 133 21.92 11.76 -14.65
C PRO A 133 21.65 12.75 -13.52
N ASP A 134 21.05 12.26 -12.44
CA ASP A 134 20.73 13.02 -11.21
C ASP A 134 19.87 14.28 -11.43
N TYR A 135 19.23 14.41 -12.58
CA TYR A 135 18.38 15.54 -12.95
C TYR A 135 16.95 15.09 -13.22
N ALA A 136 15.98 15.84 -12.74
CA ALA A 136 14.59 15.74 -13.16
C ALA A 136 13.89 17.09 -13.00
N GLU A 137 13.28 17.56 -14.08
CA GLU A 137 12.31 18.66 -14.05
C GLU A 137 10.91 18.08 -13.95
N ILE A 138 10.19 18.42 -12.89
CA ILE A 138 8.82 17.96 -12.66
C ILE A 138 7.88 19.11 -12.40
N ARG A 139 6.62 18.93 -12.77
CA ARG A 139 5.54 19.89 -12.53
C ARG A 139 4.32 19.19 -11.99
N GLU A 140 3.68 19.80 -10.99
CA GLU A 140 2.38 19.34 -10.49
C GLU A 140 1.34 19.28 -11.61
N SER A 141 0.69 18.13 -11.77
CA SER A 141 -0.28 17.89 -12.85
C SER A 141 -1.70 17.71 -12.33
N SER A 142 -1.86 17.13 -11.16
CA SER A 142 -3.17 16.93 -10.52
C SER A 142 -3.04 16.69 -9.03
N ASP A 143 -4.15 16.89 -8.32
CA ASP A 143 -4.30 16.45 -6.94
C ASP A 143 -5.68 15.83 -6.70
N VAL A 144 -5.74 14.92 -5.72
CA VAL A 144 -6.97 14.27 -5.29
C VAL A 144 -6.95 14.05 -3.78
N LEU A 145 -8.09 14.24 -3.14
CA LEU A 145 -8.30 13.85 -1.74
C LEU A 145 -8.86 12.43 -1.72
N VAL A 146 -8.18 11.53 -1.01
CA VAL A 146 -8.58 10.13 -0.85
C VAL A 146 -9.03 9.91 0.58
N GLY A 147 -10.24 9.44 0.78
CA GLY A 147 -10.87 9.21 2.09
C GLY A 147 -11.29 7.77 2.32
N PRO A 148 -11.97 7.48 3.44
CA PRO A 148 -12.35 6.13 3.82
C PRO A 148 -13.16 5.38 2.76
N GLY A 149 -12.71 4.18 2.41
CA GLY A 149 -13.28 3.33 1.36
C GLY A 149 -12.82 3.68 -0.06
N GLU A 150 -12.14 4.80 -0.26
CA GLU A 150 -11.59 5.17 -1.56
C GLU A 150 -10.23 4.50 -1.78
N ILE A 151 -9.94 4.23 -3.07
CA ILE A 151 -8.74 3.50 -3.49
C ILE A 151 -8.05 4.28 -4.60
N ASP A 152 -6.80 4.63 -4.37
CA ASP A 152 -5.92 5.21 -5.37
C ASP A 152 -5.00 4.14 -5.99
N LEU A 153 -4.80 4.19 -7.31
CA LEU A 153 -3.88 3.32 -8.04
C LEU A 153 -2.70 4.14 -8.53
N VAL A 154 -1.52 3.80 -8.06
CA VAL A 154 -0.24 4.34 -8.52
C VAL A 154 0.40 3.31 -9.45
N LYS A 155 0.63 3.72 -10.70
CA LYS A 155 1.29 2.90 -11.72
C LYS A 155 2.81 2.96 -11.59
N PRO A 156 3.55 2.01 -12.23
CA PRO A 156 4.99 2.09 -12.32
C PRO A 156 5.49 3.46 -12.78
N TYR A 157 6.51 3.97 -12.07
CA TYR A 157 7.17 5.27 -12.35
C TYR A 157 6.26 6.50 -12.30
N GLU A 158 5.04 6.40 -11.78
CA GLU A 158 4.15 7.54 -11.56
C GLU A 158 4.64 8.36 -10.37
N ILE A 159 4.97 9.62 -10.63
CA ILE A 159 5.56 10.53 -9.64
C ILE A 159 4.45 11.17 -8.82
N HIS A 160 4.56 11.04 -7.49
CA HIS A 160 3.56 11.59 -6.58
C HIS A 160 4.14 11.92 -5.21
N THR A 161 3.30 12.54 -4.38
CA THR A 161 3.51 12.70 -2.95
C THR A 161 2.17 12.64 -2.24
N GLU A 162 2.20 12.22 -0.97
CA GLU A 162 1.03 12.21 -0.10
C GLU A 162 1.18 13.26 1.01
N ILE A 163 0.07 13.93 1.33
CA ILE A 163 -0.03 14.89 2.44
C ILE A 163 -1.12 14.39 3.37
N THR A 164 -0.78 14.10 4.60
CA THR A 164 -1.75 13.68 5.63
C THR A 164 -2.68 14.84 5.97
N VAL A 165 -3.99 14.61 5.85
CA VAL A 165 -5.02 15.60 6.16
C VAL A 165 -5.80 15.11 7.40
N GLY A 166 -5.78 15.91 8.48
CA GLY A 166 -6.39 15.54 9.75
C GLY A 166 -5.42 14.85 10.71
N GLU A 167 -5.95 14.31 11.81
CA GLU A 167 -5.16 13.85 12.95
C GLU A 167 -4.52 12.48 12.73
N ARG A 168 -5.17 11.61 11.97
CA ARG A 168 -4.73 10.23 11.74
C ARG A 168 -5.12 9.76 10.35
N THR A 169 -4.25 8.97 9.72
CA THR A 169 -4.58 8.24 8.49
C THR A 169 -4.21 6.77 8.67
N VAL A 170 -5.11 5.89 8.30
CA VAL A 170 -4.90 4.45 8.26
C VAL A 170 -5.24 3.92 6.88
N ALA A 171 -4.34 3.16 6.30
CA ALA A 171 -4.52 2.61 4.96
C ALA A 171 -4.03 1.16 4.85
N VAL A 172 -4.66 0.42 3.94
CA VAL A 172 -4.14 -0.85 3.40
C VAL A 172 -3.50 -0.57 2.05
N ILE A 173 -2.30 -1.08 1.85
CA ILE A 173 -1.54 -0.88 0.62
C ILE A 173 -1.23 -2.24 0.01
N ILE A 174 -1.60 -2.43 -1.26
CA ILE A 174 -1.25 -3.63 -2.01
C ILE A 174 -0.19 -3.25 -3.04
N ARG A 175 0.94 -3.97 -3.03
CA ARG A 175 2.05 -3.76 -3.97
C ARG A 175 2.31 -5.01 -4.80
N SER A 176 2.73 -4.82 -6.05
CA SER A 176 3.09 -5.96 -6.92
C SER A 176 4.38 -6.68 -6.48
N GLN A 177 5.15 -6.04 -5.61
CA GLN A 177 6.33 -6.60 -4.97
C GLN A 177 6.52 -5.93 -3.62
N LYS A 178 7.05 -6.65 -2.63
CA LYS A 178 7.40 -6.10 -1.33
C LYS A 178 8.34 -4.91 -1.48
N GLY A 179 7.98 -3.81 -0.82
CA GLY A 179 8.82 -2.61 -0.79
C GLY A 179 10.06 -2.78 0.09
N GLY A 180 11.03 -1.88 -0.09
CA GLY A 180 12.21 -1.78 0.76
C GLY A 180 13.45 -2.53 0.28
N ASP A 181 13.31 -3.43 -0.69
CA ASP A 181 14.41 -4.23 -1.23
C ASP A 181 14.96 -3.67 -2.56
N PHE A 182 14.33 -2.63 -3.10
CA PHE A 182 14.77 -1.94 -4.32
C PHE A 182 14.69 -0.42 -4.16
N ASN A 183 15.42 0.29 -5.02
CA ASN A 183 15.41 1.74 -5.03
C ASN A 183 14.16 2.30 -5.72
N GLN A 184 13.70 3.42 -5.22
CA GLN A 184 12.63 4.25 -5.73
C GLN A 184 13.19 5.61 -6.11
N GLY A 185 12.64 6.24 -7.14
CA GLY A 185 12.99 7.61 -7.51
C GLY A 185 12.57 8.61 -6.44
N ARG A 186 13.41 9.63 -6.24
CA ARG A 186 13.18 10.77 -5.35
C ARG A 186 13.42 12.05 -6.14
N TYR A 187 12.54 13.02 -5.94
CA TYR A 187 12.51 14.24 -6.72
C TYR A 187 12.55 15.45 -5.80
N VAL A 188 13.44 16.40 -6.11
CA VAL A 188 13.60 17.68 -5.40
C VAL A 188 13.41 18.80 -6.42
N PRO A 189 12.17 19.30 -6.61
CA PRO A 189 11.85 20.25 -7.69
C PRO A 189 12.64 21.56 -7.61
N GLU A 190 12.90 22.04 -6.40
CA GLU A 190 13.63 23.29 -6.14
C GLU A 190 15.08 23.26 -6.66
N GLU A 191 15.63 22.03 -6.81
CA GLU A 191 16.99 21.79 -7.28
C GLU A 191 17.02 21.15 -8.66
N ASN A 192 15.87 20.84 -9.26
CA ASN A 192 15.73 19.95 -10.42
C ASN A 192 16.53 18.65 -10.24
N ARG A 193 16.56 18.11 -9.03
CA ARG A 193 17.39 16.96 -8.67
C ARG A 193 16.56 15.68 -8.59
N TYR A 194 17.14 14.63 -9.16
CA TYR A 194 16.68 13.25 -9.05
C TYR A 194 17.75 12.43 -8.33
N TYR A 195 17.34 11.51 -7.50
CA TYR A 195 18.19 10.47 -6.92
C TYR A 195 17.37 9.23 -6.56
N GLU A 196 18.04 8.14 -6.34
CA GLU A 196 17.39 6.90 -5.92
C GLU A 196 17.71 6.58 -4.47
N SER A 197 16.72 6.02 -3.77
CA SER A 197 16.89 5.50 -2.41
C SER A 197 15.94 4.35 -2.15
N LEU A 198 16.29 3.52 -1.19
CA LEU A 198 15.43 2.42 -0.75
C LEU A 198 14.05 2.92 -0.33
N GLY A 199 13.03 2.15 -0.67
CA GLY A 199 11.66 2.36 -0.25
C GLY A 199 11.45 2.20 1.28
N PRO A 200 10.20 2.20 1.76
CA PRO A 200 9.90 2.10 3.18
C PRO A 200 10.42 0.80 3.79
N ARG A 201 10.85 0.87 5.05
CA ARG A 201 11.13 -0.34 5.85
C ARG A 201 9.85 -1.14 6.02
N GLN A 202 9.98 -2.45 6.10
CA GLN A 202 8.87 -3.37 6.29
C GLN A 202 8.95 -3.97 7.69
N THR A 203 7.95 -3.72 8.54
CA THR A 203 7.87 -4.27 9.89
C THR A 203 6.73 -5.28 9.94
N HIS A 204 7.03 -6.53 10.24
CA HIS A 204 6.01 -7.57 10.33
C HIS A 204 4.98 -7.25 11.42
N CYS A 205 3.72 -7.36 11.05
CA CYS A 205 2.58 -7.16 11.93
C CYS A 205 1.43 -8.06 11.50
N GLU A 206 0.62 -8.52 12.44
CA GLU A 206 -0.63 -9.22 12.12
C GLU A 206 -1.68 -8.21 11.68
N MET A 207 -2.35 -8.45 10.55
CA MET A 207 -3.47 -7.60 10.10
C MET A 207 -4.66 -7.75 11.03
N LEU A 208 -4.98 -9.00 11.39
CA LEU A 208 -6.08 -9.35 12.29
C LEU A 208 -5.49 -10.02 13.54
N PRO A 209 -6.04 -9.74 14.73
CA PRO A 209 -5.59 -10.41 15.95
C PRO A 209 -5.82 -11.92 15.82
N LYS A 210 -4.88 -12.70 16.39
CA LYS A 210 -5.08 -14.15 16.55
C LYS A 210 -6.22 -14.37 17.53
N GLY A 211 -7.28 -15.04 17.09
CA GLY A 211 -8.38 -15.45 17.94
C GLY A 211 -7.95 -16.50 18.98
#